data_2cc674fe326ea303889eed83bdfd70a3
#
_entry.id   2cc674fe326ea303889eed83bdfd70a3
#
_cell.length_a   1.000
_cell.length_b   1.000
_cell.length_c   1.000
_cell.angle_alpha   90.00
_cell.angle_beta   90.00
_cell.angle_gamma   90.00
#
_symmetry.space_group_name_H-M   'P 1'
#
loop_
_entity.id
_entity.type
_entity.pdbx_description
1 polymer ?
#
loop_
_entity_poly.entity_id
_entity_poly.type
_entity_poly.pdbx_seq_one_letter_code
_entity_poly.pdbx_strand_id
1 'polypeptide(L)'
;TDSAEQIQVIEQLISQDIDALCVVPIDPEACAPVLQKARDKGIVVITHEAEGFEACDYDLEAFNNQEYGEAMMDELAKAMNYEGKYVTMVAFLSSVSHNDWMDAAVAHQKEAYPNMELIPEERLECEDNMNMAYEKAKEIIKKYPDIKGFLGASSYDPPGAAKAIDELGMTGQIFAVGTGVASVSG
;
A
#
# COMPACT_ATOMS: atom_id res chain seq x y z
N THR A 1 -3.41 12.80 6.44
CA THR A 1 -3.43 12.15 7.78
C THR A 1 -2.13 11.40 7.92
N ASP A 2 -1.42 11.60 9.01
CA ASP A 2 -0.21 10.88 9.38
C ASP A 2 -0.42 10.10 10.69
N SER A 3 0.55 9.31 11.12
CA SER A 3 0.43 8.50 12.34
C SER A 3 0.26 9.36 13.61
N ALA A 4 0.89 10.54 13.67
CA ALA A 4 0.76 11.42 14.83
C ALA A 4 -0.66 12.00 14.95
N GLU A 5 -1.27 12.39 13.83
CA GLU A 5 -2.65 12.85 13.77
C GLU A 5 -3.62 11.71 14.11
N GLN A 6 -3.36 10.50 13.61
CA GLN A 6 -4.16 9.31 13.95
C GLN A 6 -4.12 9.03 15.46
N ILE A 7 -2.95 9.07 16.10
CA ILE A 7 -2.82 8.89 17.56
C ILE A 7 -3.62 9.93 18.34
N GLN A 8 -3.61 11.21 17.92
CA GLN A 8 -4.42 12.25 18.56
C GLN A 8 -5.91 11.97 18.46
N VAL A 9 -6.39 11.51 17.30
CA VAL A 9 -7.80 11.11 17.12
C VAL A 9 -8.16 9.93 18.03
N ILE A 10 -7.30 8.92 18.11
CA ILE A 10 -7.50 7.78 19.01
C ILE A 10 -7.59 8.25 20.48
N GLU A 11 -6.69 9.14 20.91
CA GLU A 11 -6.74 9.69 22.28
C GLU A 11 -8.05 10.45 22.57
N GLN A 12 -8.54 11.21 21.60
CA GLN A 12 -9.83 11.90 21.73
C GLN A 12 -11.00 10.89 21.86
N LEU A 13 -11.01 9.83 21.04
CA LEU A 13 -12.03 8.77 21.12
C LEU A 13 -12.00 8.04 22.47
N ILE A 14 -10.83 7.69 22.97
CA ILE A 14 -10.65 7.08 24.29
C ILE A 14 -11.25 7.94 25.43
N SER A 15 -11.28 9.26 25.25
CA SER A 15 -11.87 10.19 26.23
C SER A 15 -13.39 10.27 26.17
N GLN A 16 -14.05 9.69 25.17
CA GLN A 16 -15.48 9.79 24.90
C GLN A 16 -16.31 8.62 25.45
N ASP A 17 -15.72 7.78 26.30
CA ASP A 17 -16.41 6.64 26.95
C ASP A 17 -17.01 5.65 25.92
N ILE A 18 -16.20 5.28 24.94
CA ILE A 18 -16.56 4.31 23.90
C ILE A 18 -16.36 2.86 24.39
N ASP A 19 -17.13 1.92 23.88
CA ASP A 19 -17.02 0.49 24.22
C ASP A 19 -15.99 -0.25 23.34
N ALA A 20 -15.81 0.18 22.10
CA ALA A 20 -14.91 -0.44 21.16
C ALA A 20 -14.28 0.58 20.21
N LEU A 21 -13.06 0.27 19.73
CA LEU A 21 -12.29 1.04 18.78
C LEU A 21 -11.85 0.13 17.64
N CYS A 22 -12.29 0.46 16.41
CA CYS A 22 -11.80 -0.20 15.21
C CYS A 22 -10.80 0.72 14.50
N VAL A 23 -9.64 0.22 14.13
CA VAL A 23 -8.57 1.04 13.53
C VAL A 23 -7.75 0.26 12.50
N VAL A 24 -7.38 0.95 11.42
CA VAL A 24 -6.29 0.54 10.51
C VAL A 24 -5.08 1.41 10.88
N PRO A 25 -4.09 0.87 11.59
CA PRO A 25 -2.98 1.68 12.06
C PRO A 25 -2.04 2.02 10.90
N ILE A 26 -1.79 3.32 10.69
CA ILE A 26 -0.83 3.81 9.69
C ILE A 26 0.60 3.36 10.03
N ASP A 27 0.92 3.38 11.31
CA ASP A 27 2.16 2.90 11.89
C ASP A 27 1.82 2.11 13.17
N PRO A 28 1.78 0.78 13.11
CA PRO A 28 1.40 -0.05 14.26
C PRO A 28 2.31 0.16 15.48
N GLU A 29 3.63 0.30 15.29
CA GLU A 29 4.56 0.52 16.40
C GLU A 29 4.29 1.86 17.11
N ALA A 30 4.07 2.93 16.35
CA ALA A 30 3.74 4.23 16.91
C ALA A 30 2.34 4.24 17.60
N CYS A 31 1.38 3.46 17.08
CA CYS A 31 0.04 3.35 17.64
C CYS A 31 -0.05 2.43 18.87
N ALA A 32 0.88 1.49 19.05
CA ALA A 32 0.82 0.49 20.12
C ALA A 32 0.58 1.09 21.52
N PRO A 33 1.27 2.15 21.97
CA PRO A 33 1.04 2.70 23.31
C PRO A 33 -0.36 3.26 23.51
N VAL A 34 -0.94 3.94 22.52
CA VAL A 34 -2.29 4.53 22.66
C VAL A 34 -3.37 3.45 22.56
N LEU A 35 -3.17 2.42 21.74
CA LEU A 35 -4.10 1.27 21.66
C LEU A 35 -4.05 0.42 22.94
N GLN A 36 -2.88 0.22 23.53
CA GLN A 36 -2.76 -0.44 24.83
C GLN A 36 -3.48 0.38 25.92
N LYS A 37 -3.37 1.71 25.92
CA LYS A 37 -4.11 2.59 26.82
C LYS A 37 -5.64 2.45 26.67
N ALA A 38 -6.15 2.24 25.47
CA ALA A 38 -7.57 1.94 25.24
C ALA A 38 -7.96 0.61 25.89
N ARG A 39 -7.19 -0.46 25.68
CA ARG A 39 -7.41 -1.79 26.28
C ARG A 39 -7.35 -1.75 27.81
N ASP A 40 -6.41 -1.00 28.39
CA ASP A 40 -6.29 -0.83 29.85
C ASP A 40 -7.52 -0.15 30.46
N LYS A 41 -8.28 0.59 29.67
CA LYS A 41 -9.59 1.16 30.08
C LYS A 41 -10.78 0.23 29.83
N GLY A 42 -10.56 -0.95 29.27
CA GLY A 42 -11.61 -1.91 28.97
C GLY A 42 -12.29 -1.67 27.61
N ILE A 43 -11.74 -0.79 26.77
CA ILE A 43 -12.21 -0.58 25.39
C ILE A 43 -11.70 -1.74 24.54
N VAL A 44 -12.60 -2.41 23.82
CA VAL A 44 -12.21 -3.48 22.88
C VAL A 44 -11.52 -2.86 21.67
N VAL A 45 -10.29 -3.29 21.38
CA VAL A 45 -9.52 -2.80 20.25
C VAL A 45 -9.51 -3.85 19.13
N ILE A 46 -9.99 -3.46 17.96
CA ILE A 46 -10.01 -4.29 16.75
C ILE A 46 -9.18 -3.58 15.70
N THR A 47 -8.15 -4.27 15.21
CA THR A 47 -7.33 -3.79 14.09
C THR A 47 -7.74 -4.45 12.78
N HIS A 48 -7.36 -3.85 11.68
CA HIS A 48 -7.44 -4.36 10.33
C HIS A 48 -6.19 -3.93 9.58
N GLU A 49 -5.71 -4.76 8.68
CA GLU A 49 -4.46 -4.54 7.94
C GLU A 49 -3.22 -4.37 8.86
N ALA A 50 -3.16 -5.13 9.92
CA ALA A 50 -2.08 -5.09 10.91
C ALA A 50 -1.67 -6.50 11.36
N GLU A 51 -1.50 -7.42 10.42
CA GLU A 51 -1.20 -8.82 10.70
C GLU A 51 -0.02 -8.97 11.68
N GLY A 52 -0.24 -9.74 12.74
CA GLY A 52 0.75 -9.96 13.79
C GLY A 52 0.87 -8.84 14.85
N PHE A 53 0.03 -7.82 14.81
CA PHE A 53 0.05 -6.74 15.80
C PHE A 53 -0.55 -7.17 17.13
N GLU A 54 0.20 -6.98 18.24
CA GLU A 54 -0.16 -7.50 19.55
C GLU A 54 -0.98 -6.53 20.42
N ALA A 55 -0.95 -5.21 20.16
CA ALA A 55 -1.66 -4.22 20.96
C ALA A 55 -3.14 -4.07 20.57
N CYS A 56 -3.79 -5.17 20.20
CA CYS A 56 -5.21 -5.28 19.91
C CYS A 56 -5.82 -6.49 20.61
N ASP A 57 -7.15 -6.58 20.66
CA ASP A 57 -7.88 -7.76 21.12
C ASP A 57 -8.18 -8.70 19.96
N TYR A 58 -8.41 -8.14 18.78
CA TYR A 58 -8.64 -8.86 17.54
C TYR A 58 -7.97 -8.11 16.38
N ASP A 59 -7.30 -8.85 15.50
CA ASP A 59 -6.91 -8.37 14.18
C ASP A 59 -7.75 -9.08 13.12
N LEU A 60 -8.34 -8.32 12.21
CA LEU A 60 -9.26 -8.82 11.20
C LEU A 60 -8.66 -8.61 9.82
N GLU A 61 -8.13 -9.66 9.23
CA GLU A 61 -7.70 -9.65 7.84
C GLU A 61 -8.84 -10.11 6.91
N ALA A 62 -9.15 -9.30 5.89
CA ALA A 62 -10.27 -9.58 4.98
C ALA A 62 -9.94 -10.68 3.97
N PHE A 63 -8.67 -10.92 3.71
CA PHE A 63 -8.14 -11.89 2.75
C PHE A 63 -6.70 -12.26 3.11
N ASN A 64 -6.15 -13.26 2.42
CA ASN A 64 -4.75 -13.65 2.59
C ASN A 64 -3.83 -12.63 1.90
N ASN A 65 -2.96 -11.97 2.67
CA ASN A 65 -2.08 -10.90 2.19
C ASN A 65 -1.09 -11.41 1.13
N GLN A 66 -0.57 -12.64 1.30
CA GLN A 66 0.33 -13.26 0.33
C GLN A 66 -0.37 -13.51 -1.01
N GLU A 67 -1.52 -14.20 -0.99
CA GLU A 67 -2.28 -14.51 -2.20
C GLU A 67 -2.70 -13.22 -2.94
N TYR A 68 -3.01 -12.17 -2.20
CA TYR A 68 -3.36 -10.88 -2.78
C TYR A 68 -2.18 -10.22 -3.50
N GLY A 69 -0.99 -10.21 -2.87
CA GLY A 69 0.24 -9.69 -3.50
C GLY A 69 0.62 -10.47 -4.75
N GLU A 70 0.54 -11.81 -4.70
CA GLU A 70 0.79 -12.67 -5.85
C GLU A 70 -0.18 -12.37 -7.01
N ALA A 71 -1.48 -12.24 -6.72
CA ALA A 71 -2.49 -11.92 -7.74
C ALA A 71 -2.27 -10.53 -8.38
N MET A 72 -1.88 -9.54 -7.60
CA MET A 72 -1.53 -8.21 -8.16
C MET A 72 -0.33 -8.30 -9.10
N MET A 73 0.68 -9.11 -8.76
CA MET A 73 1.85 -9.32 -9.63
C MET A 73 1.46 -10.06 -10.90
N ASP A 74 0.59 -11.06 -10.85
CA ASP A 74 0.10 -11.77 -12.03
C ASP A 74 -0.56 -10.82 -13.04
N GLU A 75 -1.38 -9.89 -12.56
CA GLU A 75 -2.03 -8.90 -13.43
C GLU A 75 -1.02 -7.88 -14.01
N LEU A 76 -0.04 -7.45 -13.22
CA LEU A 76 1.03 -6.59 -13.75
C LEU A 76 1.88 -7.33 -14.78
N ALA A 77 2.30 -8.56 -14.49
CA ALA A 77 3.11 -9.38 -15.39
C ALA A 77 2.40 -9.59 -16.74
N LYS A 78 1.11 -9.91 -16.69
CA LYS A 78 0.28 -10.04 -17.89
C LYS A 78 0.20 -8.75 -18.69
N ALA A 79 0.00 -7.61 -18.05
CA ALA A 79 -0.03 -6.30 -18.69
C ALA A 79 1.31 -5.97 -19.36
N MET A 80 2.44 -6.31 -18.72
CA MET A 80 3.80 -6.10 -19.20
C MET A 80 4.27 -7.16 -20.21
N ASN A 81 3.43 -8.11 -20.59
CA ASN A 81 3.82 -9.26 -21.43
C ASN A 81 4.98 -10.08 -20.82
N TYR A 82 5.00 -10.19 -19.48
CA TYR A 82 5.92 -11.00 -18.68
C TYR A 82 7.40 -10.61 -18.74
N GLU A 83 7.71 -9.35 -19.11
CA GLU A 83 9.08 -8.86 -19.21
C GLU A 83 9.23 -7.37 -18.94
N GLY A 84 10.43 -6.94 -18.57
CA GLY A 84 10.81 -5.53 -18.42
C GLY A 84 10.81 -5.04 -16.97
N LYS A 85 11.11 -3.76 -16.79
CA LYS A 85 11.31 -3.14 -15.48
C LYS A 85 10.01 -2.67 -14.86
N TYR A 86 9.89 -2.83 -13.54
CA TYR A 86 8.78 -2.31 -12.76
C TYR A 86 9.24 -1.73 -11.42
N VAL A 87 8.36 -0.99 -10.76
CA VAL A 87 8.55 -0.42 -9.42
C VAL A 87 7.33 -0.70 -8.56
N THR A 88 7.52 -0.76 -7.24
CA THR A 88 6.43 -0.88 -6.26
C THR A 88 6.15 0.45 -5.56
N MET A 89 4.88 0.68 -5.21
CA MET A 89 4.39 1.88 -4.54
C MET A 89 3.57 1.49 -3.31
N VAL A 90 3.67 2.25 -2.24
CA VAL A 90 2.93 2.07 -0.99
C VAL A 90 2.45 3.42 -0.46
N ALA A 91 1.40 3.41 0.37
CA ALA A 91 1.02 4.63 1.06
C ALA A 91 2.13 5.08 2.02
N PHE A 92 2.49 4.20 2.95
CA PHE A 92 3.53 4.47 3.95
C PHE A 92 4.46 3.27 4.07
N LEU A 93 5.76 3.52 4.24
CA LEU A 93 6.74 2.46 4.50
C LEU A 93 6.52 1.77 5.85
N SER A 94 5.73 2.35 6.74
CA SER A 94 5.28 1.77 8.01
C SER A 94 4.01 0.91 7.90
N SER A 95 3.28 0.95 6.80
CA SER A 95 2.05 0.15 6.60
C SER A 95 2.38 -1.32 6.46
N VAL A 96 1.91 -2.17 7.38
CA VAL A 96 2.18 -3.61 7.38
C VAL A 96 1.62 -4.26 6.13
N SER A 97 0.31 -4.18 5.90
CA SER A 97 -0.35 -4.85 4.77
C SER A 97 0.22 -4.46 3.41
N HIS A 98 0.46 -3.16 3.19
CA HIS A 98 1.02 -2.69 1.92
C HIS A 98 2.41 -3.27 1.64
N ASN A 99 3.23 -3.39 2.69
CA ASN A 99 4.55 -3.98 2.53
C ASN A 99 4.48 -5.49 2.35
N ASP A 100 3.61 -6.19 3.06
CA ASP A 100 3.40 -7.63 2.92
C ASP A 100 2.93 -7.98 1.50
N TRP A 101 1.97 -7.21 0.94
CA TRP A 101 1.53 -7.40 -0.45
C TRP A 101 2.66 -7.19 -1.45
N MET A 102 3.46 -6.14 -1.27
CA MET A 102 4.58 -5.87 -2.18
C MET A 102 5.71 -6.89 -2.02
N ASP A 103 5.97 -7.38 -0.80
CA ASP A 103 6.95 -8.45 -0.56
C ASP A 103 6.52 -9.76 -1.22
N ALA A 104 5.26 -10.15 -1.06
CA ALA A 104 4.69 -11.32 -1.70
C ALA A 104 4.73 -11.20 -3.22
N ALA A 105 4.33 -10.04 -3.76
CA ALA A 105 4.37 -9.75 -5.20
C ALA A 105 5.78 -9.88 -5.77
N VAL A 106 6.79 -9.30 -5.10
CA VAL A 106 8.19 -9.34 -5.53
C VAL A 106 8.77 -10.76 -5.41
N ALA A 107 8.42 -11.50 -4.36
CA ALA A 107 8.83 -12.90 -4.21
C ALA A 107 8.25 -13.77 -5.35
N HIS A 108 6.96 -13.63 -5.62
CA HIS A 108 6.28 -14.31 -6.71
C HIS A 108 6.87 -13.96 -8.09
N GLN A 109 7.17 -12.67 -8.34
CA GLN A 109 7.81 -12.25 -9.58
C GLN A 109 9.14 -12.96 -9.82
N LYS A 110 10.00 -13.07 -8.79
CA LYS A 110 11.32 -13.70 -8.91
C LYS A 110 11.22 -15.18 -9.28
N GLU A 111 10.18 -15.85 -8.82
CA GLU A 111 9.94 -17.27 -9.09
C GLU A 111 9.24 -17.48 -10.45
N ALA A 112 8.14 -16.77 -10.68
CA ALA A 112 7.24 -17.01 -11.81
C ALA A 112 7.63 -16.20 -13.07
N TYR A 113 8.22 -15.01 -12.92
CA TYR A 113 8.45 -14.06 -14.01
C TYR A 113 9.91 -13.57 -14.06
N PRO A 114 10.89 -14.45 -14.35
CA PRO A 114 12.32 -14.11 -14.26
C PRO A 114 12.80 -13.07 -15.29
N ASN A 115 12.00 -12.77 -16.31
CA ASN A 115 12.31 -11.72 -17.28
C ASN A 115 11.81 -10.31 -16.85
N MET A 116 11.13 -10.23 -15.72
CA MET A 116 10.78 -8.96 -15.10
C MET A 116 11.85 -8.56 -14.08
N GLU A 117 12.08 -7.28 -13.94
CA GLU A 117 13.11 -6.72 -13.08
C GLU A 117 12.51 -5.63 -12.17
N LEU A 118 12.56 -5.85 -10.85
CA LEU A 118 12.28 -4.77 -9.90
C LEU A 118 13.40 -3.74 -9.98
N ILE A 119 13.07 -2.48 -10.18
CA ILE A 119 14.05 -1.40 -10.10
C ILE A 119 14.60 -1.38 -8.69
N PRO A 120 15.95 -1.41 -8.49
CA PRO A 120 16.58 -1.55 -7.18
C PRO A 120 16.52 -0.23 -6.40
N GLU A 121 15.35 0.28 -6.22
CA GLU A 121 15.06 1.46 -5.42
C GLU A 121 14.10 1.09 -4.29
N GLU A 122 14.12 1.88 -3.23
CA GLU A 122 13.13 1.76 -2.18
C GLU A 122 11.73 1.95 -2.79
N ARG A 123 10.75 1.30 -2.20
CA ARG A 123 9.36 1.49 -2.58
C ARG A 123 9.00 2.97 -2.58
N LEU A 124 8.23 3.39 -3.55
CA LEU A 124 7.76 4.77 -3.60
C LEU A 124 6.68 4.96 -2.54
N GLU A 125 6.99 5.75 -1.53
CA GLU A 125 6.02 6.14 -0.51
C GLU A 125 5.19 7.32 -1.02
N CYS A 126 3.86 7.16 -1.09
CA CYS A 126 2.96 8.12 -1.73
C CYS A 126 1.95 8.77 -0.77
N GLU A 127 2.01 8.45 0.53
CA GLU A 127 1.23 9.06 1.64
C GLU A 127 -0.29 9.10 1.37
N ASP A 128 -0.85 8.05 0.75
CA ASP A 128 -2.24 8.02 0.28
C ASP A 128 -2.64 9.26 -0.53
N ASN A 129 -1.73 9.76 -1.33
CA ASN A 129 -1.87 11.00 -2.07
C ASN A 129 -1.66 10.78 -3.57
N MET A 130 -2.73 10.87 -4.34
CA MET A 130 -2.71 10.68 -5.79
C MET A 130 -1.77 11.66 -6.52
N ASN A 131 -1.64 12.90 -6.05
CA ASN A 131 -0.73 13.86 -6.69
C ASN A 131 0.74 13.49 -6.38
N MET A 132 1.03 12.99 -5.19
CA MET A 132 2.37 12.50 -4.87
C MET A 132 2.72 11.26 -5.70
N ALA A 133 1.80 10.30 -5.81
CA ALA A 133 1.96 9.13 -6.68
C ALA A 133 2.22 9.54 -8.14
N TYR A 134 1.48 10.52 -8.64
CA TYR A 134 1.68 11.10 -9.98
C TYR A 134 3.07 11.72 -10.16
N GLU A 135 3.52 12.59 -9.24
CA GLU A 135 4.83 13.23 -9.36
C GLU A 135 5.97 12.20 -9.28
N LYS A 136 5.88 11.25 -8.35
CA LYS A 136 6.87 10.16 -8.24
C LYS A 136 6.90 9.27 -9.48
N ALA A 137 5.75 8.95 -10.05
CA ALA A 137 5.70 8.19 -11.30
C ALA A 137 6.37 8.95 -12.45
N LYS A 138 6.16 10.26 -12.58
CA LYS A 138 6.86 11.10 -13.58
C LYS A 138 8.38 11.10 -13.39
N GLU A 139 8.84 11.18 -12.15
CA GLU A 139 10.26 11.12 -11.83
C GLU A 139 10.88 9.77 -12.25
N ILE A 140 10.19 8.66 -11.92
CA ILE A 140 10.63 7.32 -12.26
C ILE A 140 10.65 7.11 -13.76
N ILE A 141 9.61 7.50 -14.50
CA ILE A 141 9.58 7.39 -15.96
C ILE A 141 10.72 8.19 -16.60
N LYS A 142 11.02 9.38 -16.09
CA LYS A 142 12.12 10.19 -16.57
C LYS A 142 13.50 9.57 -16.27
N LYS A 143 13.65 8.96 -15.10
CA LYS A 143 14.90 8.34 -14.65
C LYS A 143 15.16 7.00 -15.34
N TYR A 144 14.11 6.25 -15.60
CA TYR A 144 14.12 4.93 -16.24
C TYR A 144 13.20 4.92 -17.47
N PRO A 145 13.68 5.41 -18.63
CA PRO A 145 12.83 5.50 -19.82
C PRO A 145 12.36 4.15 -20.37
N ASP A 146 12.94 3.05 -19.89
CA ASP A 146 12.62 1.67 -20.25
C ASP A 146 11.72 0.96 -19.22
N ILE A 147 11.18 1.70 -18.24
CA ILE A 147 10.20 1.15 -17.28
C ILE A 147 8.91 0.74 -18.00
N LYS A 148 8.33 -0.37 -17.60
CA LYS A 148 7.09 -0.90 -18.16
C LYS A 148 5.94 -0.99 -17.15
N GLY A 149 6.22 -0.96 -15.82
CA GLY A 149 5.18 -1.22 -14.84
C GLY A 149 5.30 -0.46 -13.52
N PHE A 150 4.13 -0.16 -12.94
CA PHE A 150 3.94 0.33 -11.60
C PHE A 150 2.98 -0.59 -10.86
N LEU A 151 3.37 -1.11 -9.69
CA LEU A 151 2.54 -1.92 -8.82
C LEU A 151 2.26 -1.13 -7.54
N GLY A 152 1.01 -0.77 -7.30
CA GLY A 152 0.62 0.09 -6.19
C GLY A 152 -0.24 -0.61 -5.15
N ALA A 153 0.08 -0.46 -3.88
CA ALA A 153 -0.69 -1.01 -2.77
C ALA A 153 -1.85 -0.10 -2.36
N SER A 154 -1.64 1.21 -2.34
CA SER A 154 -2.69 2.19 -2.02
C SER A 154 -3.65 2.38 -3.19
N SER A 155 -4.92 2.67 -2.88
CA SER A 155 -5.95 3.00 -3.87
C SER A 155 -5.65 4.26 -4.69
N TYR A 156 -4.69 5.07 -4.26
CA TYR A 156 -4.24 6.30 -4.95
C TYR A 156 -3.02 6.09 -5.84
N ASP A 157 -2.27 5.01 -5.63
CA ASP A 157 -1.03 4.74 -6.36
C ASP A 157 -1.28 4.47 -7.85
N PRO A 158 -2.12 3.49 -8.24
CA PRO A 158 -2.35 3.19 -9.65
C PRO A 158 -2.95 4.37 -10.43
N PRO A 159 -3.98 5.09 -9.93
CA PRO A 159 -4.53 6.23 -10.69
C PRO A 159 -3.55 7.40 -10.77
N GLY A 160 -2.71 7.63 -9.76
CA GLY A 160 -1.63 8.62 -9.83
C GLY A 160 -0.61 8.29 -10.92
N ALA A 161 -0.12 7.04 -10.92
CA ALA A 161 0.79 6.56 -11.95
C ALA A 161 0.15 6.58 -13.36
N ALA A 162 -1.10 6.13 -13.49
CA ALA A 162 -1.82 6.14 -14.77
C ALA A 162 -1.97 7.57 -15.35
N LYS A 163 -2.25 8.55 -14.49
CA LYS A 163 -2.30 9.97 -14.90
C LYS A 163 -0.94 10.45 -15.45
N ALA A 164 0.16 10.06 -14.81
CA ALA A 164 1.51 10.41 -15.28
C ALA A 164 1.82 9.76 -16.64
N ILE A 165 1.46 8.48 -16.79
CA ILE A 165 1.63 7.72 -18.03
C ILE A 165 0.86 8.36 -19.18
N ASP A 166 -0.40 8.74 -18.95
CA ASP A 166 -1.26 9.38 -19.97
C ASP A 166 -0.72 10.75 -20.38
N GLU A 167 -0.37 11.60 -19.43
CA GLU A 167 0.18 12.94 -19.70
C GLU A 167 1.49 12.90 -20.49
N LEU A 168 2.30 11.87 -20.26
CA LEU A 168 3.56 11.66 -21.01
C LEU A 168 3.36 10.94 -22.36
N GLY A 169 2.13 10.59 -22.73
CA GLY A 169 1.80 9.91 -23.97
C GLY A 169 2.30 8.48 -24.05
N MET A 170 2.47 7.81 -22.92
CA MET A 170 3.02 6.45 -22.81
C MET A 170 1.95 5.37 -22.55
N THR A 171 0.68 5.72 -22.67
CA THR A 171 -0.45 4.78 -22.56
C THR A 171 -0.28 3.61 -23.53
N GLY A 172 -0.43 2.39 -23.03
CA GLY A 172 -0.19 1.15 -23.77
C GLY A 172 1.29 0.73 -23.88
N GLN A 173 2.21 1.52 -23.33
CA GLN A 173 3.64 1.18 -23.22
C GLN A 173 4.06 0.94 -21.76
N ILE A 174 3.46 1.69 -20.84
CA ILE A 174 3.66 1.56 -19.40
C ILE A 174 2.30 1.26 -18.77
N PHE A 175 2.28 0.41 -17.76
CA PHE A 175 1.07 -0.08 -17.09
C PHE A 175 1.11 0.23 -15.60
N ALA A 176 -0.05 0.53 -15.02
CA ALA A 176 -0.23 0.71 -13.58
C ALA A 176 -1.29 -0.27 -13.10
N VAL A 177 -0.94 -1.11 -12.14
CA VAL A 177 -1.82 -2.12 -11.53
C VAL A 177 -1.74 -2.00 -10.02
N GLY A 178 -2.79 -2.34 -9.31
CA GLY A 178 -2.78 -2.41 -7.85
C GLY A 178 -4.17 -2.32 -7.24
N THR A 179 -4.20 -2.08 -5.94
CA THR A 179 -5.43 -1.88 -5.18
C THR A 179 -6.20 -0.69 -5.73
N GLY A 180 -7.52 -0.81 -5.84
CA GLY A 180 -8.35 0.25 -6.35
C GLY A 180 -9.75 0.27 -5.76
N VAL A 181 -10.29 1.47 -5.56
CA VAL A 181 -11.72 1.68 -5.28
C VAL A 181 -12.37 2.27 -6.52
N ALA A 182 -13.52 1.75 -6.91
CA ALA A 182 -14.21 2.16 -8.14
C ALA A 182 -14.45 3.69 -8.25
N SER A 183 -14.61 4.39 -7.14
CA SER A 183 -14.77 5.84 -7.10
C SER A 183 -13.50 6.64 -7.39
N VAL A 184 -12.33 6.00 -7.34
CA VAL A 184 -11.02 6.64 -7.54
C VAL A 184 -10.35 6.14 -8.82
N SER A 185 -10.57 4.87 -9.16
CA SER A 185 -9.87 4.16 -10.26
C SER A 185 -10.72 3.97 -11.52
N GLY A 186 -11.99 4.38 -11.49
CA GLY A 186 -12.96 4.18 -12.58
C GLY A 186 -12.88 5.17 -13.72
#